data_b7242c2a24616c2a09808e53caef82f1
#
_entry.id   b7242c2a24616c2a09808e53caef82f1
#
_cell.length_a   1.000
_cell.length_b   1.000
_cell.length_c   1.000
_cell.angle_alpha   90.00
_cell.angle_beta   90.00
_cell.angle_gamma   90.00
#
_symmetry.space_group_name_H-M   'P 1'
#
loop_
_entity.id
_entity.type
_entity.pdbx_description
1 polymer ?
#
loop_
_entity_poly.entity_id
_entity_poly.type
_entity_poly.pdbx_seq_one_letter_code
_entity_poly.pdbx_strand_id
1 'polypeptide(L)'
;MRPRDRLALAAATLVAVVVGAAPAVGQSITDGEPVHVAGPAATVLSISHRGQGRVVEAFGDVRHARRIAVIVPGVGWSGILVSDERGAGRRHPAVQARSLLAEMQRQSPHTPVAVVVWLDYDAPAGIDADAARSERAVAGAARLATFVDGLPHSARVSLVCHSYGSVVCGHAASHVDAASLVVVGSPGMDVWSRAELHTTAEVWAGIAAEDPIRVVPHTRVNGFGHAADPTDPAFGAKALPVGGAVGHNGYLVAGTESLRAIAQIALGHGAQVTSVRR
;
A
#
# COMPACT_ATOMS: atom_id res chain seq x y z
N MET A 1 -18.25 0.00 -40.97
CA MET A 1 -17.54 0.03 -39.67
C MET A 1 -16.56 -1.14 -39.64
N ARG A 2 -15.29 -0.85 -39.44
CA ARG A 2 -14.23 -1.88 -39.41
C ARG A 2 -14.21 -2.58 -38.05
N PRO A 3 -13.76 -3.86 -37.94
CA PRO A 3 -13.76 -4.60 -36.66
C PRO A 3 -13.01 -3.90 -35.50
N ARG A 4 -12.06 -3.04 -35.79
CA ARG A 4 -11.31 -2.25 -34.80
C ARG A 4 -12.16 -1.22 -34.05
N ASP A 5 -13.18 -0.66 -34.71
CA ASP A 5 -14.04 0.37 -34.13
C ASP A 5 -15.03 -0.23 -33.09
N ARG A 6 -15.37 -1.53 -33.26
CA ARG A 6 -16.25 -2.23 -32.31
C ARG A 6 -15.54 -2.63 -31.01
N LEU A 7 -14.24 -2.94 -31.07
CA LEU A 7 -13.43 -3.25 -29.88
C LEU A 7 -13.14 -1.99 -29.05
N ALA A 8 -12.89 -0.86 -29.67
CA ALA A 8 -12.68 0.40 -28.97
C ALA A 8 -13.94 0.89 -28.25
N LEU A 9 -15.12 0.69 -28.85
CA LEU A 9 -16.41 1.05 -28.24
C LEU A 9 -16.76 0.15 -27.04
N ALA A 10 -16.47 -1.15 -27.14
CA ALA A 10 -16.71 -2.11 -26.05
C ALA A 10 -15.80 -1.83 -24.83
N ALA A 11 -14.52 -1.46 -25.05
CA ALA A 11 -13.61 -1.12 -23.99
C ALA A 11 -14.00 0.18 -23.26
N ALA A 12 -14.46 1.19 -24.01
CA ALA A 12 -14.93 2.45 -23.43
C ALA A 12 -16.20 2.27 -22.58
N THR A 13 -17.10 1.38 -23.01
CA THR A 13 -18.34 1.08 -22.28
C THR A 13 -18.07 0.29 -21.00
N LEU A 14 -17.08 -0.60 -20.98
CA LEU A 14 -16.70 -1.38 -19.80
C LEU A 14 -16.10 -0.50 -18.70
N VAL A 15 -15.28 0.49 -19.06
CA VAL A 15 -14.69 1.45 -18.11
C VAL A 15 -15.78 2.36 -17.52
N ALA A 16 -16.76 2.78 -18.32
CA ALA A 16 -17.87 3.59 -17.84
C ALA A 16 -18.81 2.86 -16.86
N VAL A 17 -19.01 1.54 -17.06
CA VAL A 17 -19.86 0.72 -16.16
C VAL A 17 -19.19 0.47 -14.81
N VAL A 18 -17.85 0.31 -14.78
CA VAL A 18 -17.12 0.11 -13.51
C VAL A 18 -17.06 1.41 -12.69
N VAL A 19 -17.01 2.58 -13.32
CA VAL A 19 -17.05 3.88 -12.64
C VAL A 19 -18.48 4.25 -12.18
N GLY A 20 -19.52 3.75 -12.87
CA GLY A 20 -20.92 4.08 -12.53
C GLY A 20 -21.61 3.12 -11.55
N ALA A 21 -21.04 1.96 -11.24
CA ALA A 21 -21.66 0.91 -10.42
C ALA A 21 -20.93 0.64 -9.09
N ALA A 22 -19.94 1.43 -8.69
CA ALA A 22 -19.36 1.30 -7.37
C ALA A 22 -20.37 1.85 -6.35
N PRO A 23 -20.99 1.01 -5.47
CA PRO A 23 -21.60 1.53 -4.28
C PRO A 23 -20.48 2.28 -3.53
N ALA A 24 -20.80 3.44 -3.00
CA ALA A 24 -19.87 4.31 -2.30
C ALA A 24 -18.98 3.51 -1.32
N VAL A 25 -17.76 3.16 -1.76
CA VAL A 25 -16.70 2.61 -0.90
C VAL A 25 -16.24 3.69 0.10
N GLY A 26 -16.74 4.91 -0.04
CA GLY A 26 -16.52 6.01 0.88
C GLY A 26 -17.20 5.89 2.25
N GLN A 27 -17.97 4.82 2.54
CA GLN A 27 -18.70 4.70 3.81
C GLN A 27 -18.07 3.79 4.87
N SER A 28 -16.90 3.23 4.67
CA SER A 28 -16.29 2.28 5.64
C SER A 28 -15.04 2.79 6.36
N ILE A 29 -14.78 4.08 6.40
CA ILE A 29 -13.64 4.61 7.19
C ILE A 29 -13.97 4.57 8.70
N THR A 30 -15.25 4.47 9.08
CA THR A 30 -15.70 4.53 10.48
C THR A 30 -16.23 3.20 11.06
N ASP A 31 -16.24 2.11 10.30
CA ASP A 31 -16.79 0.83 10.77
C ASP A 31 -15.80 0.09 11.67
N GLY A 32 -15.80 0.43 12.92
CA GLY A 32 -15.10 -0.28 13.99
C GLY A 32 -15.07 0.58 15.25
N GLU A 33 -15.32 -0.06 16.40
CA GLU A 33 -15.13 0.63 17.68
C GLU A 33 -13.71 1.23 17.76
N PRO A 34 -13.55 2.41 18.40
CA PRO A 34 -12.24 3.01 18.63
C PRO A 34 -11.33 2.01 19.31
N VAL A 35 -10.20 1.67 18.67
CA VAL A 35 -9.25 0.71 19.23
C VAL A 35 -8.02 1.47 19.69
N HIS A 36 -7.83 1.51 20.99
CA HIS A 36 -6.60 2.04 21.55
C HIS A 36 -5.51 0.96 21.45
N VAL A 37 -4.69 1.05 20.41
CA VAL A 37 -3.44 0.26 20.34
C VAL A 37 -2.41 1.03 21.15
N ALA A 38 -2.08 0.52 22.34
CA ALA A 38 -1.00 1.08 23.14
C ALA A 38 0.32 1.05 22.36
N GLY A 39 1.01 2.16 22.27
CA GLY A 39 2.26 2.28 21.52
C GLY A 39 2.81 3.71 21.58
N PRO A 40 4.01 3.94 21.04
CA PRO A 40 4.58 5.27 21.03
C PRO A 40 3.70 6.25 20.27
N ALA A 41 3.66 7.51 20.74
CA ALA A 41 3.03 8.60 20.01
C ALA A 41 3.71 8.75 18.63
N ALA A 42 2.93 9.14 17.64
CA ALA A 42 3.47 9.46 16.33
C ALA A 42 4.41 10.68 16.42
N THR A 43 5.52 10.62 15.69
CA THR A 43 6.36 11.78 15.44
C THR A 43 6.09 12.27 14.04
N VAL A 44 5.60 13.49 13.89
CA VAL A 44 5.40 14.11 12.57
C VAL A 44 6.76 14.46 12.00
N LEU A 45 7.14 13.81 10.88
CA LEU A 45 8.38 14.09 10.16
C LEU A 45 8.20 15.19 9.12
N SER A 46 7.01 15.26 8.51
CA SER A 46 6.67 16.27 7.52
C SER A 46 5.17 16.53 7.53
N ILE A 47 4.77 17.78 7.35
CA ILE A 47 3.39 18.18 7.14
C ILE A 47 3.32 19.26 6.05
N SER A 48 2.36 19.15 5.15
CA SER A 48 2.08 20.17 4.13
C SER A 48 0.58 20.35 4.00
N HIS A 49 0.12 21.59 4.04
CA HIS A 49 -1.29 21.94 3.83
C HIS A 49 -1.64 22.19 2.36
N ARG A 50 -0.72 21.89 1.42
CA ARG A 50 -0.99 22.01 -0.02
C ARG A 50 -1.81 20.83 -0.51
N GLY A 51 -2.68 21.05 -1.48
CA GLY A 51 -3.56 20.03 -2.04
C GLY A 51 -4.55 19.52 -0.99
N GLN A 52 -4.68 18.21 -0.85
CA GLN A 52 -5.52 17.56 0.16
C GLN A 52 -4.84 17.44 1.54
N GLY A 53 -3.71 18.12 1.72
CA GLY A 53 -2.85 17.93 2.87
C GLY A 53 -1.99 16.66 2.74
N ARG A 54 -0.71 16.77 3.07
CA ARG A 54 0.25 15.67 3.03
C ARG A 54 0.90 15.54 4.38
N VAL A 55 1.15 14.32 4.82
CA VAL A 55 1.76 14.06 6.11
C VAL A 55 2.67 12.83 6.05
N VAL A 56 3.75 12.89 6.79
CA VAL A 56 4.61 11.74 7.07
C VAL A 56 4.74 11.59 8.57
N GLU A 57 4.28 10.48 9.10
CA GLU A 57 4.27 10.18 10.52
C GLU A 57 5.11 8.94 10.83
N ALA A 58 5.96 9.02 11.82
CA ALA A 58 6.81 7.92 12.27
C ALA A 58 6.38 7.40 13.64
N PHE A 59 6.47 6.10 13.77
CA PHE A 59 6.24 5.32 14.99
C PHE A 59 7.52 4.57 15.32
N GLY A 60 8.10 4.82 16.49
CA GLY A 60 9.43 4.36 16.87
C GLY A 60 10.54 5.32 16.45
N ASP A 61 11.78 4.98 16.75
CA ASP A 61 12.94 5.81 16.47
C ASP A 61 13.55 5.53 15.10
N VAL A 62 13.15 6.32 14.11
CA VAL A 62 13.62 6.17 12.71
C VAL A 62 15.13 6.36 12.59
N ARG A 63 15.74 7.25 13.41
CA ARG A 63 17.16 7.57 13.30
C ARG A 63 18.08 6.41 13.69
N HIS A 64 17.64 5.59 14.63
CA HIS A 64 18.41 4.45 15.13
C HIS A 64 17.86 3.10 14.67
N ALA A 65 16.76 3.09 13.88
CA ALA A 65 16.18 1.87 13.36
C ALA A 65 17.13 1.13 12.42
N ARG A 66 17.14 -0.19 12.52
CA ARG A 66 17.81 -1.10 11.58
C ARG A 66 16.85 -1.66 10.53
N ARG A 67 15.57 -1.61 10.83
CA ARG A 67 14.48 -2.03 9.93
C ARG A 67 13.39 -0.95 9.95
N ILE A 68 13.03 -0.45 8.79
CA ILE A 68 12.00 0.56 8.63
C ILE A 68 10.96 0.03 7.66
N ALA A 69 9.69 -0.05 8.11
CA ALA A 69 8.57 -0.30 7.22
C ALA A 69 7.89 1.03 6.87
N VAL A 70 7.73 1.33 5.59
CA VAL A 70 7.06 2.53 5.11
C VAL A 70 5.72 2.12 4.51
N ILE A 71 4.62 2.48 5.16
CA ILE A 71 3.26 2.25 4.68
C ILE A 71 2.90 3.38 3.72
N VAL A 72 2.54 3.02 2.50
CA VAL A 72 2.07 3.94 1.45
C VAL A 72 0.56 3.70 1.27
N PRO A 73 -0.31 4.55 1.86
CA PRO A 73 -1.76 4.40 1.78
C PRO A 73 -2.29 4.66 0.36
N GLY A 74 -3.50 4.18 0.08
CA GLY A 74 -4.21 4.38 -1.19
C GLY A 74 -5.18 5.55 -1.18
N VAL A 75 -6.30 5.37 -1.88
CA VAL A 75 -7.37 6.38 -2.04
C VAL A 75 -8.07 6.73 -0.71
N GLY A 76 -8.70 7.89 -0.66
CA GLY A 76 -9.54 8.32 0.46
C GLY A 76 -8.78 8.85 1.68
N TRP A 77 -7.46 8.87 1.66
CA TRP A 77 -6.64 9.43 2.73
C TRP A 77 -6.12 10.82 2.37
N SER A 78 -6.17 11.71 3.34
CA SER A 78 -5.55 13.04 3.29
C SER A 78 -4.67 13.23 4.52
N GLY A 79 -3.79 14.22 4.50
CA GLY A 79 -2.96 14.52 5.66
C GLY A 79 -3.76 14.81 6.92
N ILE A 80 -4.92 15.47 6.79
CA ILE A 80 -5.83 15.76 7.92
C ILE A 80 -6.41 14.46 8.48
N LEU A 81 -6.88 13.54 7.62
CA LEU A 81 -7.49 12.28 8.05
C LEU A 81 -6.46 11.33 8.69
N VAL A 82 -5.22 11.32 8.20
CA VAL A 82 -4.17 10.47 8.78
C VAL A 82 -3.75 10.99 10.15
N SER A 83 -3.68 12.31 10.34
CA SER A 83 -3.29 12.91 11.61
C SER A 83 -4.43 12.99 12.63
N ASP A 84 -5.69 12.81 12.23
CA ASP A 84 -6.83 12.81 13.13
C ASP A 84 -7.18 11.39 13.59
N GLU A 85 -6.64 11.01 14.73
CA GLU A 85 -6.88 9.69 15.33
C GLU A 85 -8.14 9.63 16.21
N ARG A 86 -8.92 10.72 16.30
CA ARG A 86 -10.14 10.74 17.12
C ARG A 86 -11.18 9.77 16.53
N GLY A 87 -11.54 8.77 17.32
CA GLY A 87 -12.43 7.71 16.86
C GLY A 87 -11.82 6.76 15.82
N ALA A 88 -10.48 6.74 15.68
CA ALA A 88 -9.81 5.91 14.72
C ALA A 88 -10.08 4.41 14.95
N GLY A 89 -10.65 3.75 13.95
CA GLY A 89 -10.85 2.31 13.95
C GLY A 89 -9.57 1.54 13.58
N ARG A 90 -9.64 0.21 13.65
CA ARG A 90 -8.51 -0.71 13.35
C ARG A 90 -7.90 -0.55 11.96
N ARG A 91 -8.63 0.09 11.04
CA ARG A 91 -8.23 0.31 9.64
C ARG A 91 -7.57 1.65 9.39
N HIS A 92 -7.47 2.50 10.40
CA HIS A 92 -6.81 3.80 10.32
C HIS A 92 -5.28 3.62 10.15
N PRO A 93 -4.60 4.34 9.24
CA PRO A 93 -3.17 4.15 8.97
C PRO A 93 -2.27 4.24 10.20
N ALA A 94 -2.53 5.18 11.13
CA ALA A 94 -1.75 5.30 12.35
C ALA A 94 -1.94 4.08 13.28
N VAL A 95 -3.17 3.56 13.39
CA VAL A 95 -3.46 2.32 14.16
C VAL A 95 -2.77 1.12 13.52
N GLN A 96 -2.82 1.03 12.21
CA GLN A 96 -2.13 -0.02 11.44
C GLN A 96 -0.61 0.06 11.59
N ALA A 97 -0.05 1.26 11.60
CA ALA A 97 1.39 1.47 11.82
C ALA A 97 1.82 1.01 13.22
N ARG A 98 1.04 1.32 14.26
CA ARG A 98 1.30 0.82 15.62
C ARG A 98 1.18 -0.70 15.70
N SER A 99 0.18 -1.27 15.03
CA SER A 99 0.01 -2.73 14.97
C SER A 99 1.20 -3.41 14.32
N LEU A 100 1.70 -2.85 13.21
CA LEU A 100 2.87 -3.36 12.51
C LEU A 100 4.14 -3.21 13.37
N LEU A 101 4.34 -2.05 14.00
CA LEU A 101 5.47 -1.80 14.90
C LEU A 101 5.48 -2.81 16.06
N ALA A 102 4.35 -2.98 16.73
CA ALA A 102 4.21 -3.91 17.84
C ALA A 102 4.50 -5.35 17.40
N GLU A 103 4.02 -5.75 16.22
CA GLU A 103 4.26 -7.09 15.69
C GLU A 103 5.73 -7.29 15.29
N MET A 104 6.39 -6.29 14.68
CA MET A 104 7.83 -6.34 14.40
C MET A 104 8.66 -6.44 15.69
N GLN A 105 8.33 -5.67 16.72
CA GLN A 105 8.99 -5.73 18.03
C GLN A 105 8.79 -7.08 18.72
N ARG A 106 7.58 -7.65 18.62
CA ARG A 106 7.27 -8.97 19.18
C ARG A 106 8.09 -10.08 18.52
N GLN A 107 8.24 -10.01 17.18
CA GLN A 107 9.00 -11.01 16.41
C GLN A 107 10.51 -10.84 16.55
N SER A 108 11.00 -9.64 16.78
CA SER A 108 12.44 -9.35 16.90
C SER A 108 12.70 -8.29 17.99
N PRO A 109 12.62 -8.67 19.29
CA PRO A 109 12.66 -7.73 20.41
C PRO A 109 13.96 -6.93 20.52
N HIS A 110 15.05 -7.45 19.96
CA HIS A 110 16.36 -6.82 20.04
C HIS A 110 16.76 -6.01 18.78
N THR A 111 15.92 -6.05 17.75
CA THR A 111 16.16 -5.28 16.53
C THR A 111 15.50 -3.92 16.65
N PRO A 112 16.24 -2.80 16.57
CA PRO A 112 15.64 -1.48 16.49
C PRO A 112 14.78 -1.36 15.22
N VAL A 113 13.50 -1.11 15.39
CA VAL A 113 12.51 -1.03 14.30
C VAL A 113 11.74 0.27 14.36
N ALA A 114 11.31 0.77 13.20
CA ALA A 114 10.37 1.87 13.08
C ALA A 114 9.37 1.59 11.94
N VAL A 115 8.20 2.21 12.05
CA VAL A 115 7.19 2.21 10.99
C VAL A 115 6.84 3.64 10.64
N VAL A 116 6.72 3.94 9.36
CA VAL A 116 6.34 5.24 8.85
C VAL A 116 5.04 5.12 8.07
N VAL A 117 4.09 5.99 8.34
CA VAL A 117 2.95 6.25 7.43
C VAL A 117 3.37 7.39 6.53
N TRP A 118 3.50 7.10 5.24
CA TRP A 118 3.95 8.06 4.25
C TRP A 118 2.79 8.44 3.31
N LEU A 119 2.25 9.63 3.50
CA LEU A 119 1.24 10.25 2.64
C LEU A 119 1.74 11.62 2.16
N ASP A 120 2.93 11.64 1.53
CA ASP A 120 3.44 12.87 0.91
C ASP A 120 3.10 12.95 -0.59
N TYR A 121 1.87 12.54 -0.93
CA TYR A 121 1.31 12.72 -2.26
C TYR A 121 -0.19 13.04 -2.17
N ASP A 122 -0.76 13.61 -3.23
CA ASP A 122 -2.20 13.89 -3.31
C ASP A 122 -2.94 12.63 -3.76
N ALA A 123 -3.29 11.76 -2.79
CA ALA A 123 -4.04 10.54 -3.09
C ALA A 123 -5.40 10.89 -3.75
N PRO A 124 -5.92 10.06 -4.67
CA PRO A 124 -7.28 10.23 -5.16
C PRO A 124 -8.28 10.22 -4.00
N ALA A 125 -9.31 11.08 -4.06
CA ALA A 125 -10.28 11.20 -2.97
C ALA A 125 -11.19 9.97 -2.84
N GLY A 126 -11.35 9.22 -3.92
CA GLY A 126 -12.19 8.03 -3.99
C GLY A 126 -11.84 7.15 -5.18
N ILE A 127 -12.67 6.15 -5.44
CA ILE A 127 -12.56 5.29 -6.63
C ILE A 127 -13.28 6.00 -7.78
N ASP A 128 -12.54 6.84 -8.47
CA ASP A 128 -13.00 7.67 -9.58
C ASP A 128 -12.01 7.64 -10.77
N ALA A 129 -12.18 8.55 -11.72
CA ALA A 129 -11.29 8.63 -12.87
C ALA A 129 -9.83 8.95 -12.47
N ASP A 130 -9.60 9.71 -11.40
CA ASP A 130 -8.26 10.01 -10.90
C ASP A 130 -7.59 8.77 -10.31
N ALA A 131 -8.38 7.91 -9.63
CA ALA A 131 -7.88 6.64 -9.11
C ALA A 131 -7.60 5.60 -10.20
N ALA A 132 -8.20 5.75 -11.39
CA ALA A 132 -7.92 4.90 -12.54
C ALA A 132 -6.73 5.40 -13.39
N ARG A 133 -6.12 6.52 -13.03
CA ARG A 133 -5.01 7.16 -13.74
C ARG A 133 -3.74 7.18 -12.90
N SER A 134 -2.60 7.40 -13.54
CA SER A 134 -1.28 7.29 -12.92
C SER A 134 -0.66 8.63 -12.53
N GLU A 135 -1.20 9.78 -12.95
CA GLU A 135 -0.54 11.07 -12.79
C GLU A 135 -0.20 11.41 -11.34
N ARG A 136 -1.13 11.13 -10.41
CA ARG A 136 -0.90 11.34 -8.96
C ARG A 136 0.14 10.36 -8.41
N ALA A 137 0.14 9.13 -8.91
CA ALA A 137 1.12 8.12 -8.51
C ALA A 137 2.53 8.47 -8.99
N VAL A 138 2.68 8.91 -10.24
CA VAL A 138 3.96 9.37 -10.81
C VAL A 138 4.53 10.54 -9.98
N ALA A 139 3.69 11.55 -9.69
CA ALA A 139 4.11 12.67 -8.85
C ALA A 139 4.50 12.23 -7.42
N GLY A 140 3.76 11.26 -6.86
CA GLY A 140 4.04 10.66 -5.55
C GLY A 140 5.34 9.86 -5.55
N ALA A 141 5.61 9.11 -6.61
CA ALA A 141 6.78 8.23 -6.70
C ALA A 141 8.11 8.98 -6.56
N ALA A 142 8.25 10.13 -7.21
CA ALA A 142 9.46 10.96 -7.08
C ALA A 142 9.67 11.44 -5.63
N ARG A 143 8.59 11.79 -4.93
CA ARG A 143 8.63 12.22 -3.53
C ARG A 143 8.94 11.05 -2.60
N LEU A 144 8.37 9.86 -2.87
CA LEU A 144 8.66 8.63 -2.13
C LEU A 144 10.14 8.25 -2.26
N ALA A 145 10.70 8.34 -3.47
CA ALA A 145 12.11 8.07 -3.70
C ALA A 145 13.01 9.03 -2.90
N THR A 146 12.72 10.33 -2.94
CA THR A 146 13.45 11.33 -2.14
C THR A 146 13.33 11.07 -0.64
N PHE A 147 12.16 10.67 -0.17
CA PHE A 147 11.94 10.34 1.24
C PHE A 147 12.76 9.11 1.66
N VAL A 148 12.73 8.03 0.86
CA VAL A 148 13.48 6.79 1.16
C VAL A 148 14.99 7.04 1.14
N ASP A 149 15.50 7.84 0.20
CA ASP A 149 16.90 8.23 0.13
C ASP A 149 17.38 9.02 1.37
N GLY A 150 16.47 9.81 1.95
CA GLY A 150 16.73 10.55 3.19
C GLY A 150 16.68 9.71 4.48
N LEU A 151 16.31 8.43 4.42
CA LEU A 151 16.33 7.54 5.58
C LEU A 151 17.76 7.09 5.92
N PRO A 152 18.03 6.66 7.18
CA PRO A 152 19.38 6.20 7.56
C PRO A 152 19.86 5.05 6.66
N HIS A 153 20.98 5.22 5.97
CA HIS A 153 21.56 4.19 5.10
C HIS A 153 21.90 2.88 5.82
N SER A 154 22.01 2.91 7.15
CA SER A 154 22.20 1.70 7.97
C SER A 154 20.91 0.89 8.15
N ALA A 155 19.75 1.45 7.81
CA ALA A 155 18.46 0.78 7.89
C ALA A 155 18.16 0.03 6.58
N ARG A 156 17.53 -1.12 6.69
CA ARG A 156 16.89 -1.77 5.52
C ARG A 156 15.42 -1.37 5.49
N VAL A 157 15.02 -0.81 4.36
CA VAL A 157 13.66 -0.28 4.14
C VAL A 157 12.80 -1.32 3.44
N SER A 158 11.55 -1.47 3.90
CA SER A 158 10.50 -2.23 3.22
C SER A 158 9.31 -1.32 2.96
N LEU A 159 8.81 -1.29 1.73
CA LEU A 159 7.59 -0.54 1.39
C LEU A 159 6.38 -1.45 1.54
N VAL A 160 5.36 -1.00 2.26
CA VAL A 160 4.04 -1.66 2.38
C VAL A 160 3.03 -0.83 1.61
N CYS A 161 2.73 -1.27 0.41
CA CYS A 161 2.03 -0.54 -0.64
C CYS A 161 0.57 -1.01 -0.68
N HIS A 162 -0.35 -0.19 -0.18
CA HIS A 162 -1.77 -0.54 -0.10
C HIS A 162 -2.59 0.17 -1.19
N SER A 163 -3.44 -0.60 -1.87
CA SER A 163 -4.40 -0.05 -2.84
C SER A 163 -3.69 0.81 -3.91
N TYR A 164 -4.17 2.01 -4.20
CA TYR A 164 -3.51 2.97 -5.11
C TYR A 164 -2.06 3.29 -4.70
N GLY A 165 -1.70 3.15 -3.44
CA GLY A 165 -0.31 3.26 -2.98
C GLY A 165 0.62 2.25 -3.66
N SER A 166 0.10 1.12 -4.18
CA SER A 166 0.88 0.17 -4.98
C SER A 166 1.28 0.72 -6.35
N VAL A 167 0.44 1.58 -6.93
CA VAL A 167 0.77 2.30 -8.18
C VAL A 167 1.92 3.28 -7.93
N VAL A 168 1.87 4.01 -6.80
CA VAL A 168 2.98 4.89 -6.36
C VAL A 168 4.28 4.08 -6.20
N CYS A 169 4.21 2.94 -5.50
CA CYS A 169 5.36 2.05 -5.31
C CYS A 169 5.88 1.48 -6.65
N GLY A 170 4.99 1.16 -7.58
CA GLY A 170 5.37 0.67 -8.91
C GLY A 170 6.26 1.66 -9.65
N HIS A 171 5.84 2.93 -9.69
CA HIS A 171 6.64 4.01 -10.29
C HIS A 171 7.90 4.37 -9.50
N ALA A 172 7.92 4.14 -8.19
CA ALA A 172 9.10 4.40 -7.37
C ALA A 172 10.12 3.25 -7.41
N ALA A 173 9.71 2.04 -7.77
CA ALA A 173 10.45 0.79 -7.54
C ALA A 173 11.90 0.81 -8.04
N SER A 174 12.17 1.38 -9.22
CA SER A 174 13.51 1.48 -9.79
C SER A 174 14.38 2.59 -9.18
N HIS A 175 13.79 3.45 -8.35
CA HIS A 175 14.42 4.65 -7.80
C HIS A 175 14.61 4.59 -6.27
N VAL A 176 14.20 3.49 -5.63
CA VAL A 176 14.30 3.30 -4.18
C VAL A 176 15.20 2.13 -3.85
N ASP A 177 16.10 2.31 -2.87
CA ASP A 177 16.82 1.19 -2.26
C ASP A 177 15.96 0.54 -1.18
N ALA A 178 15.02 -0.30 -1.62
CA ALA A 178 14.17 -1.08 -0.73
C ALA A 178 14.55 -2.55 -0.75
N ALA A 179 14.52 -3.20 0.43
CA ALA A 179 14.74 -4.63 0.55
C ALA A 179 13.52 -5.43 0.06
N SER A 180 12.31 -4.88 0.24
CA SER A 180 11.08 -5.52 -0.23
C SER A 180 9.98 -4.50 -0.54
N LEU A 181 9.12 -4.88 -1.49
CA LEU A 181 7.84 -4.26 -1.79
C LEU A 181 6.75 -5.26 -1.39
N VAL A 182 5.94 -4.90 -0.42
CA VAL A 182 4.79 -5.70 0.03
C VAL A 182 3.52 -5.05 -0.47
N VAL A 183 2.88 -5.68 -1.43
CA VAL A 183 1.74 -5.14 -2.18
C VAL A 183 0.46 -5.81 -1.70
N VAL A 184 -0.48 -5.03 -1.20
CA VAL A 184 -1.76 -5.54 -0.67
C VAL A 184 -2.95 -4.78 -1.23
N GLY A 185 -4.00 -5.50 -1.62
CA GLY A 185 -5.23 -4.90 -2.15
C GLY A 185 -4.99 -4.01 -3.37
N SER A 186 -4.12 -4.42 -4.27
CA SER A 186 -3.64 -3.61 -5.38
C SER A 186 -4.57 -3.62 -6.59
N PRO A 187 -4.81 -2.48 -7.26
CA PRO A 187 -5.45 -2.43 -8.58
C PRO A 187 -4.46 -2.73 -9.72
N GLY A 188 -3.18 -2.94 -9.42
CA GLY A 188 -2.04 -3.04 -10.31
C GLY A 188 -0.90 -2.10 -9.88
N MET A 189 0.21 -2.13 -10.62
CA MET A 189 1.43 -1.33 -10.34
C MET A 189 1.91 -0.57 -11.59
N ASP A 190 1.06 -0.39 -12.59
CA ASP A 190 1.35 0.19 -13.91
C ASP A 190 2.40 -0.59 -14.73
N VAL A 191 2.63 -1.84 -14.40
CA VAL A 191 3.52 -2.77 -15.11
C VAL A 191 2.81 -4.12 -15.34
N TRP A 192 3.27 -4.87 -16.34
CA TRP A 192 2.70 -6.16 -16.69
C TRP A 192 3.39 -7.34 -16.01
N SER A 193 4.60 -7.11 -15.46
CA SER A 193 5.37 -8.13 -14.77
C SER A 193 6.29 -7.52 -13.71
N ARG A 194 6.74 -8.34 -12.76
CA ARG A 194 7.74 -7.94 -11.77
C ARG A 194 9.04 -7.46 -12.42
N ALA A 195 9.42 -8.02 -13.56
CA ALA A 195 10.65 -7.64 -14.25
C ALA A 195 10.64 -6.17 -14.70
N GLU A 196 9.47 -5.65 -15.08
CA GLU A 196 9.30 -4.25 -15.51
C GLU A 196 9.41 -3.23 -14.36
N LEU A 197 9.40 -3.68 -13.11
CA LEU A 197 9.67 -2.80 -11.95
C LEU A 197 11.13 -2.38 -11.86
N HIS A 198 12.04 -3.05 -12.56
CA HIS A 198 13.48 -2.76 -12.57
C HIS A 198 14.06 -2.58 -11.16
N THR A 199 13.63 -3.40 -10.21
CA THR A 199 14.07 -3.33 -8.80
C THR A 199 14.75 -4.62 -8.36
N THR A 200 15.70 -4.48 -7.44
CA THR A 200 16.35 -5.60 -6.73
C THR A 200 15.53 -6.06 -5.52
N ALA A 201 14.51 -5.30 -5.12
CA ALA A 201 13.64 -5.63 -4.01
C ALA A 201 12.90 -6.95 -4.23
N GLU A 202 12.68 -7.70 -3.15
CA GLU A 202 11.72 -8.80 -3.19
C GLU A 202 10.30 -8.24 -3.30
N VAL A 203 9.52 -8.70 -4.26
CA VAL A 203 8.13 -8.28 -4.44
C VAL A 203 7.20 -9.37 -3.92
N TRP A 204 6.35 -9.00 -2.98
CA TRP A 204 5.33 -9.84 -2.37
C TRP A 204 3.96 -9.25 -2.66
N ALA A 205 2.99 -10.07 -3.03
CA ALA A 205 1.65 -9.60 -3.33
C ALA A 205 0.58 -10.49 -2.70
N GLY A 206 -0.46 -9.85 -2.16
CA GLY A 206 -1.60 -10.54 -1.57
C GLY A 206 -2.90 -9.75 -1.67
N ILE A 207 -4.00 -10.46 -1.85
CA ILE A 207 -5.34 -9.91 -1.91
C ILE A 207 -6.29 -10.78 -1.09
N ALA A 208 -7.00 -10.17 -0.14
CA ALA A 208 -7.96 -10.89 0.69
C ALA A 208 -9.17 -11.36 -0.15
N ALA A 209 -9.76 -12.50 0.24
CA ALA A 209 -10.89 -13.09 -0.50
C ALA A 209 -12.08 -12.13 -0.62
N GLU A 210 -12.34 -11.36 0.44
CA GLU A 210 -13.46 -10.42 0.53
C GLU A 210 -13.09 -8.97 0.16
N ASP A 211 -11.90 -8.76 -0.42
CA ASP A 211 -11.49 -7.43 -0.85
C ASP A 211 -12.21 -7.06 -2.15
N PRO A 212 -13.01 -5.97 -2.17
CA PRO A 212 -13.74 -5.56 -3.36
C PRO A 212 -12.83 -5.13 -4.52
N ILE A 213 -11.55 -4.85 -4.29
CA ILE A 213 -10.60 -4.54 -5.36
C ILE A 213 -10.45 -5.69 -6.38
N ARG A 214 -10.80 -6.92 -5.98
CA ARG A 214 -10.76 -8.11 -6.85
C ARG A 214 -11.64 -7.99 -8.10
N VAL A 215 -12.65 -7.12 -8.09
CA VAL A 215 -13.52 -6.89 -9.24
C VAL A 215 -13.02 -5.79 -10.17
N VAL A 216 -11.94 -5.10 -9.80
CA VAL A 216 -11.33 -4.06 -10.65
C VAL A 216 -10.57 -4.75 -11.79
N PRO A 217 -10.86 -4.40 -13.06
CA PRO A 217 -10.18 -5.00 -14.19
C PRO A 217 -8.68 -4.67 -14.20
N HIS A 218 -7.83 -5.69 -14.24
CA HIS A 218 -6.39 -5.56 -14.40
C HIS A 218 -6.02 -5.35 -15.86
N THR A 219 -6.30 -4.17 -16.36
CA THR A 219 -6.05 -3.75 -17.75
C THR A 219 -5.43 -2.35 -17.76
N ARG A 220 -4.91 -1.94 -18.93
CA ARG A 220 -4.50 -0.55 -19.17
C ARG A 220 -4.87 -0.15 -20.58
N VAL A 221 -5.86 0.75 -20.71
CA VAL A 221 -6.37 1.20 -22.01
C VAL A 221 -6.46 2.73 -22.00
N ASN A 222 -5.78 3.37 -22.94
CA ASN A 222 -5.79 4.84 -23.08
C ASN A 222 -5.45 5.61 -21.78
N GLY A 223 -4.51 5.06 -20.97
CA GLY A 223 -4.09 5.67 -19.71
C GLY A 223 -5.00 5.38 -18.51
N PHE A 224 -6.03 4.55 -18.67
CA PHE A 224 -6.89 4.07 -17.59
C PHE A 224 -6.57 2.63 -17.20
N GLY A 225 -6.55 2.35 -15.90
CA GLY A 225 -6.19 1.07 -15.30
C GLY A 225 -4.69 0.93 -15.05
N HIS A 226 -4.32 -0.07 -14.25
CA HIS A 226 -2.98 -0.19 -13.66
C HIS A 226 -2.27 -1.49 -14.04
N ALA A 227 -2.56 -1.99 -15.25
CA ALA A 227 -1.94 -3.16 -15.88
C ALA A 227 -2.23 -4.48 -15.13
N ALA A 228 -1.23 -5.34 -14.90
CA ALA A 228 -1.45 -6.69 -14.41
C ALA A 228 -1.79 -6.77 -12.92
N ASP A 229 -2.48 -7.84 -12.52
CA ASP A 229 -2.68 -8.22 -11.12
C ASP A 229 -1.35 -8.69 -10.51
N PRO A 230 -0.81 -8.01 -9.49
CA PRO A 230 0.41 -8.46 -8.84
C PRO A 230 0.28 -9.81 -8.13
N THR A 231 -0.94 -10.28 -7.86
CA THR A 231 -1.20 -11.59 -7.24
C THR A 231 -1.27 -12.73 -8.25
N ASP A 232 -1.35 -12.42 -9.55
CA ASP A 232 -1.28 -13.45 -10.60
C ASP A 232 0.13 -14.07 -10.60
N PRO A 233 0.25 -15.41 -10.57
CA PRO A 233 1.54 -16.08 -10.68
C PRO A 233 2.38 -15.63 -11.89
N ALA A 234 1.74 -15.27 -13.01
CA ALA A 234 2.40 -14.77 -14.22
C ALA A 234 3.10 -13.41 -14.01
N PHE A 235 2.65 -12.63 -13.06
CA PHE A 235 3.32 -11.38 -12.68
C PHE A 235 4.72 -11.62 -12.10
N GLY A 236 4.91 -12.70 -11.35
CA GLY A 236 6.19 -13.11 -10.77
C GLY A 236 6.48 -12.54 -9.37
N ALA A 237 5.50 -12.00 -8.67
CA ALA A 237 5.64 -11.69 -7.25
C ALA A 237 5.53 -12.96 -6.39
N LYS A 238 6.13 -12.92 -5.19
CA LYS A 238 5.94 -13.96 -4.18
C LYS A 238 4.56 -13.82 -3.55
N ALA A 239 3.89 -14.95 -3.28
CA ALA A 239 2.58 -14.93 -2.64
C ALA A 239 2.69 -14.51 -1.18
N LEU A 240 1.96 -13.46 -0.79
CA LEU A 240 1.81 -13.01 0.59
C LEU A 240 0.62 -13.73 1.23
N PRO A 241 0.80 -14.41 2.39
CA PRO A 241 -0.33 -14.90 3.18
C PRO A 241 -1.20 -13.74 3.68
N VAL A 242 -2.51 -13.82 3.47
CA VAL A 242 -3.47 -12.77 3.83
C VAL A 242 -4.58 -13.25 4.76
N GLY A 243 -4.39 -14.39 5.43
CA GLY A 243 -5.36 -14.96 6.35
C GLY A 243 -5.75 -13.99 7.46
N GLY A 244 -7.06 -13.92 7.74
CA GLY A 244 -7.64 -13.01 8.72
C GLY A 244 -7.79 -11.55 8.25
N ALA A 245 -7.27 -11.18 7.08
CA ALA A 245 -7.56 -9.88 6.49
C ALA A 245 -9.01 -9.88 5.96
N VAL A 246 -9.81 -8.90 6.38
CA VAL A 246 -11.20 -8.72 5.98
C VAL A 246 -11.39 -7.38 5.28
N GLY A 247 -11.94 -7.44 4.06
CA GLY A 247 -12.18 -6.27 3.21
C GLY A 247 -10.88 -5.56 2.81
N HIS A 248 -11.02 -4.37 2.24
CA HIS A 248 -9.93 -3.66 1.57
C HIS A 248 -8.83 -3.12 2.52
N ASN A 249 -9.17 -2.81 3.75
CA ASN A 249 -8.26 -2.18 4.71
C ASN A 249 -7.84 -3.11 5.86
N GLY A 250 -8.05 -4.45 5.74
CA GLY A 250 -7.84 -5.40 6.84
C GLY A 250 -6.43 -5.98 6.97
N TYR A 251 -5.51 -5.66 6.06
CA TYR A 251 -4.21 -6.35 5.95
C TYR A 251 -3.26 -6.15 7.14
N LEU A 252 -3.34 -5.01 7.81
CA LEU A 252 -2.49 -4.65 8.95
C LEU A 252 -3.25 -4.66 10.28
N VAL A 253 -4.37 -5.35 10.34
CA VAL A 253 -5.14 -5.51 11.59
C VAL A 253 -4.43 -6.49 12.52
N ALA A 254 -4.34 -6.13 13.81
CA ALA A 254 -3.69 -6.94 14.82
C ALA A 254 -4.31 -8.36 14.90
N GLY A 255 -3.46 -9.38 15.03
CA GLY A 255 -3.85 -10.79 15.12
C GLY A 255 -4.03 -11.50 13.78
N THR A 256 -3.96 -10.82 12.64
CA THR A 256 -4.07 -11.45 11.32
C THR A 256 -2.78 -12.15 10.90
N GLU A 257 -2.91 -13.14 10.03
CA GLU A 257 -1.75 -13.78 9.39
C GLU A 257 -1.03 -12.79 8.46
N SER A 258 -1.80 -11.93 7.77
CA SER A 258 -1.24 -10.91 6.90
C SER A 258 -0.31 -9.94 7.64
N LEU A 259 -0.72 -9.44 8.81
CA LEU A 259 0.14 -8.58 9.63
C LEU A 259 1.43 -9.31 10.04
N ARG A 260 1.32 -10.57 10.48
CA ARG A 260 2.50 -11.38 10.85
C ARG A 260 3.47 -11.57 9.70
N ALA A 261 2.95 -11.90 8.51
CA ALA A 261 3.76 -12.09 7.30
C ALA A 261 4.42 -10.78 6.84
N ILE A 262 3.69 -9.67 6.86
CA ILE A 262 4.23 -8.33 6.53
C ILE A 262 5.36 -7.96 7.50
N ALA A 263 5.19 -8.18 8.80
CA ALA A 263 6.23 -7.94 9.80
C ALA A 263 7.47 -8.82 9.58
N GLN A 264 7.30 -10.11 9.25
CA GLN A 264 8.40 -11.02 8.91
C GLN A 264 9.21 -10.49 7.71
N ILE A 265 8.52 -10.08 6.65
CA ILE A 265 9.18 -9.54 5.45
C ILE A 265 9.93 -8.24 5.79
N ALA A 266 9.30 -7.33 6.53
CA ALA A 266 9.91 -6.07 6.93
C ALA A 266 11.15 -6.27 7.83
N LEU A 267 11.17 -7.33 8.61
CA LEU A 267 12.34 -7.75 9.41
C LEU A 267 13.45 -8.43 8.57
N GLY A 268 13.17 -8.75 7.30
CA GLY A 268 14.09 -9.48 6.43
C GLY A 268 14.01 -11.00 6.61
N HIS A 269 12.94 -11.50 7.21
CA HIS A 269 12.67 -12.91 7.42
C HIS A 269 11.73 -13.50 6.35
N GLY A 270 11.72 -12.94 5.14
CA GLY A 270 10.84 -13.35 4.05
C GLY A 270 10.91 -14.85 3.71
N ALA A 271 12.07 -15.49 3.86
CA ALA A 271 12.21 -16.92 3.66
C ALA A 271 11.32 -17.75 4.61
N GLN A 272 11.00 -17.25 5.81
CA GLN A 272 10.14 -17.92 6.78
C GLN A 272 8.66 -17.87 6.38
N VAL A 273 8.24 -16.85 5.64
CA VAL A 273 6.87 -16.69 5.15
C VAL A 273 6.49 -17.81 4.17
N THR A 274 7.42 -18.23 3.33
CA THR A 274 7.21 -19.31 2.35
C THR A 274 7.24 -20.70 2.96
N SER A 275 7.86 -20.88 4.14
CA SER A 275 7.98 -22.19 4.81
C SER A 275 6.71 -22.64 5.54
N VAL A 276 5.81 -21.74 5.89
CA VAL A 276 4.55 -22.06 6.61
C VAL A 276 3.48 -22.70 5.69
N ARG A 277 3.68 -22.69 4.38
CA ARG A 277 2.76 -23.27 3.37
C ARG A 277 3.09 -24.70 2.92
N ARG A 278 3.82 -25.48 3.71
CA ARG A 278 4.05 -26.90 3.40
C ARG A 278 3.16 -27.81 4.24
#